data_69cdd7efbecafd572db1956f3396f682
#
_entry.id   69cdd7efbecafd572db1956f3396f682
#
_cell.length_a   1.000
_cell.length_b   1.000
_cell.length_c   1.000
_cell.angle_alpha   90.00
_cell.angle_beta   90.00
_cell.angle_gamma   90.00
#
_symmetry.space_group_name_H-M   'P 1'
#
loop_
_entity.id
_entity.type
_entity.pdbx_description
1 polymer ?
#
loop_
_entity_poly.entity_id
_entity_poly.type
_entity_poly.pdbx_seq_one_letter_code
_entity_poly.pdbx_strand_id
1 'polypeptide(L)'
;MTGSQRVRPCSGRQHAGRVALCLLVVFIASNSNSYENDLTDDMRHVGAATFSIVARDGAAGELGVAVASRFFAVGSVVPWAQAGVGAVATQAFANTSFGWRGLELLESDLTPQEAVDVLIRGDDDPSRRQLGIVSAEGLSATYSGTDCLSWAGGRTGPDYAIQGNILAGEAVVAGMERAFLETRGTLAERLYAALEAGEGAGGDSRGKQSATLLVVREGAGYGGYTDRAIDIRIDDHAEPFKELGRLLRLALVNDAWNKAWTLFTQKKFQQALPHMERTAELAPEHAEVLYDLAVIRLAAGHGKPALEALERSLNINPKLKTQASGDEDLAGLRDDPEFERLIRP
;
A
#
# COMPACT_ATOMS: atom_id res chain seq x y z
N MET A 1 4.70 -27.52 -64.85
CA MET A 1 5.85 -28.43 -64.75
C MET A 1 5.93 -28.87 -63.31
N THR A 2 5.22 -29.89 -62.93
CA THR A 2 5.55 -31.33 -62.83
C THR A 2 6.64 -31.61 -61.80
N GLY A 3 6.30 -32.34 -60.76
CA GLY A 3 7.26 -32.95 -59.85
C GLY A 3 6.60 -33.58 -58.64
N SER A 4 5.77 -34.61 -58.88
CA SER A 4 5.33 -35.59 -57.87
C SER A 4 6.47 -36.46 -57.42
N GLN A 5 6.65 -36.74 -56.13
CA GLN A 5 7.23 -38.00 -55.69
C GLN A 5 6.48 -38.55 -54.46
N ARG A 6 5.92 -39.71 -54.68
CA ARG A 6 5.39 -40.66 -53.69
C ARG A 6 6.55 -41.38 -53.00
N VAL A 7 6.46 -41.59 -51.69
CA VAL A 7 7.18 -42.69 -51.05
C VAL A 7 6.22 -43.56 -50.25
N ARG A 8 6.40 -44.87 -50.41
CA ARG A 8 5.55 -45.99 -49.97
C ARG A 8 5.72 -46.30 -48.46
N PRO A 9 4.83 -47.12 -47.91
CA PRO A 9 4.83 -47.47 -46.49
C PRO A 9 5.72 -48.69 -46.22
N CYS A 10 6.25 -48.73 -44.98
CA CYS A 10 6.81 -49.98 -44.43
C CYS A 10 5.95 -50.42 -43.24
N SER A 11 5.56 -51.66 -43.37
CA SER A 11 4.76 -52.46 -42.43
C SER A 11 5.63 -53.07 -41.31
N GLY A 12 5.06 -53.25 -40.17
CA GLY A 12 5.39 -54.43 -39.37
C GLY A 12 5.56 -54.29 -37.87
N ARG A 13 4.60 -54.90 -37.14
CA ARG A 13 4.76 -55.60 -35.83
C ARG A 13 4.96 -54.73 -34.58
N GLN A 14 4.37 -54.95 -33.47
CA GLN A 14 3.40 -55.90 -32.88
C GLN A 14 3.05 -55.46 -31.46
N HIS A 15 1.83 -55.66 -31.11
CA HIS A 15 1.23 -55.85 -29.83
C HIS A 15 2.14 -56.20 -28.63
N ALA A 16 2.12 -55.38 -27.60
CA ALA A 16 1.99 -55.72 -26.17
C ALA A 16 2.27 -54.44 -25.35
N GLY A 17 1.30 -53.93 -24.67
CA GLY A 17 1.53 -52.77 -23.79
C GLY A 17 0.35 -51.81 -23.59
N ARG A 18 -0.87 -52.22 -23.99
CA ARG A 18 -2.02 -51.31 -23.96
C ARG A 18 -3.03 -51.52 -22.83
N VAL A 19 -2.71 -52.26 -21.76
CA VAL A 19 -3.66 -52.52 -20.68
C VAL A 19 -3.32 -51.83 -19.34
N ALA A 20 -2.06 -51.39 -19.14
CA ALA A 20 -1.62 -50.80 -17.87
C ALA A 20 -1.81 -49.26 -17.75
N LEU A 21 -2.06 -48.56 -18.89
CA LEU A 21 -2.13 -47.08 -18.89
C LEU A 21 -3.56 -46.50 -18.70
N CYS A 22 -4.62 -47.30 -18.91
CA CYS A 22 -5.99 -46.84 -18.75
C CYS A 22 -6.50 -46.81 -17.33
N LEU A 23 -5.88 -47.53 -16.38
CA LEU A 23 -6.34 -47.57 -14.99
C LEU A 23 -5.70 -46.45 -14.13
N LEU A 24 -4.59 -45.86 -14.53
CA LEU A 24 -3.96 -44.76 -13.79
C LEU A 24 -4.52 -43.40 -14.15
N VAL A 25 -5.08 -43.24 -15.35
CA VAL A 25 -5.71 -41.97 -15.79
C VAL A 25 -7.09 -41.78 -15.19
N VAL A 26 -7.84 -42.87 -14.90
CA VAL A 26 -9.16 -42.80 -14.27
C VAL A 26 -9.08 -42.47 -12.78
N PHE A 27 -7.99 -42.80 -12.08
CA PHE A 27 -7.82 -42.47 -10.65
C PHE A 27 -7.32 -41.04 -10.40
N ILE A 28 -6.64 -40.42 -11.37
CA ILE A 28 -6.23 -39.02 -11.27
C ILE A 28 -7.38 -38.07 -11.65
N ALA A 29 -8.25 -38.48 -12.59
CA ALA A 29 -9.39 -37.67 -13.00
C ALA A 29 -10.54 -37.65 -11.95
N SER A 30 -10.67 -38.66 -11.09
CA SER A 30 -11.70 -38.69 -10.03
C SER A 30 -11.31 -37.90 -8.77
N ASN A 31 -10.00 -37.63 -8.55
CA ASN A 31 -9.58 -36.79 -7.41
C ASN A 31 -9.46 -35.30 -7.77
N SER A 32 -9.27 -34.94 -9.03
CA SER A 32 -9.21 -33.54 -9.43
C SER A 32 -10.59 -32.85 -9.42
N ASN A 33 -11.65 -33.60 -9.74
CA ASN A 33 -13.01 -33.02 -9.74
C ASN A 33 -13.58 -32.75 -8.33
N SER A 34 -13.11 -33.42 -7.28
CA SER A 34 -13.53 -33.10 -5.91
C SER A 34 -12.81 -31.88 -5.34
N TYR A 35 -11.54 -31.67 -5.69
CA TYR A 35 -10.79 -30.46 -5.29
C TYR A 35 -11.22 -29.21 -6.04
N GLU A 36 -11.55 -29.31 -7.34
CA GLU A 36 -12.07 -28.17 -8.12
C GLU A 36 -13.48 -27.77 -7.69
N ASN A 37 -14.35 -28.72 -7.33
CA ASN A 37 -15.70 -28.43 -6.86
C ASN A 37 -15.71 -27.83 -5.44
N ASP A 38 -14.87 -28.29 -4.52
CA ASP A 38 -14.75 -27.71 -3.19
C ASP A 38 -14.20 -26.27 -3.23
N LEU A 39 -13.19 -25.99 -4.06
CA LEU A 39 -12.66 -24.64 -4.22
C LEU A 39 -13.64 -23.68 -4.90
N THR A 40 -14.44 -24.15 -5.85
CA THR A 40 -15.40 -23.31 -6.57
C THR A 40 -16.68 -23.05 -5.76
N ASP A 41 -17.08 -23.96 -4.89
CA ASP A 41 -18.26 -23.76 -4.03
C ASP A 41 -17.92 -22.88 -2.81
N ASP A 42 -16.73 -23.03 -2.22
CA ASP A 42 -16.23 -22.18 -1.15
C ASP A 42 -15.96 -20.73 -1.65
N MET A 43 -15.47 -20.56 -2.88
CA MET A 43 -15.30 -19.23 -3.50
C MET A 43 -16.61 -18.54 -3.90
N ARG A 44 -17.70 -19.27 -4.17
CA ARG A 44 -19.02 -18.71 -4.48
C ARG A 44 -19.77 -18.15 -3.27
N HIS A 45 -19.41 -18.57 -2.08
CA HIS A 45 -20.05 -18.17 -0.83
C HIS A 45 -19.22 -17.24 0.07
N VAL A 46 -17.97 -16.95 -0.29
CA VAL A 46 -17.10 -16.07 0.49
C VAL A 46 -17.20 -14.63 -0.02
N GLY A 47 -18.26 -13.94 0.38
CA GLY A 47 -18.22 -12.47 0.41
C GLY A 47 -17.02 -12.05 1.27
N ALA A 48 -16.11 -11.25 0.73
CA ALA A 48 -14.95 -10.77 1.48
C ALA A 48 -15.43 -9.87 2.63
N ALA A 49 -15.39 -10.36 3.88
CA ALA A 49 -15.51 -9.47 5.01
C ALA A 49 -14.31 -8.53 4.99
N THR A 50 -14.59 -7.26 5.14
CA THR A 50 -13.59 -6.24 4.89
C THR A 50 -13.99 -4.99 5.64
N PHE A 51 -13.02 -4.30 6.21
CA PHE A 51 -13.21 -2.93 6.66
C PHE A 51 -12.14 -2.03 6.05
N SER A 52 -12.57 -0.85 5.65
CA SER A 52 -11.70 0.10 4.97
C SER A 52 -12.05 1.54 5.32
N ILE A 53 -11.09 2.41 5.08
CA ILE A 53 -11.23 3.85 5.15
C ILE A 53 -10.61 4.46 3.89
N VAL A 54 -11.32 5.39 3.27
CA VAL A 54 -10.77 6.35 2.30
C VAL A 54 -10.68 7.69 2.98
N ALA A 55 -9.57 8.40 2.80
CA ALA A 55 -9.41 9.70 3.45
C ALA A 55 -8.48 10.65 2.70
N ARG A 56 -8.59 11.93 3.08
CA ARG A 56 -7.80 13.04 2.55
C ARG A 56 -7.08 13.79 3.66
N ASP A 57 -5.90 14.30 3.34
CA ASP A 57 -5.26 15.39 4.07
C ASP A 57 -5.10 16.59 3.13
N GLY A 58 -6.01 17.57 3.25
CA GLY A 58 -6.03 18.73 2.37
C GLY A 58 -4.82 19.65 2.52
N ALA A 59 -4.18 19.68 3.69
CA ALA A 59 -2.99 20.49 3.92
C ALA A 59 -1.75 19.89 3.24
N ALA A 60 -1.67 18.55 3.21
CA ALA A 60 -0.58 17.83 2.55
C ALA A 60 -0.85 17.55 1.07
N GLY A 61 -2.10 17.72 0.59
CA GLY A 61 -2.52 17.32 -0.76
C GLY A 61 -2.53 15.80 -0.93
N GLU A 62 -2.76 15.05 0.15
CA GLU A 62 -2.72 13.59 0.17
C GLU A 62 -4.12 13.00 0.13
N LEU A 63 -4.25 11.91 -0.64
CA LEU A 63 -5.42 11.05 -0.69
C LEU A 63 -4.99 9.62 -0.41
N GLY A 64 -5.78 8.85 0.35
CA GLY A 64 -5.36 7.52 0.73
C GLY A 64 -6.49 6.55 1.01
N VAL A 65 -6.12 5.27 0.99
CA VAL A 65 -7.00 4.14 1.32
C VAL A 65 -6.25 3.20 2.25
N ALA A 66 -6.90 2.79 3.32
CA ALA A 66 -6.44 1.66 4.10
C ALA A 66 -7.54 0.61 4.21
N VAL A 67 -7.17 -0.67 4.13
CA VAL A 67 -8.10 -1.79 4.12
C VAL A 67 -7.49 -3.01 4.78
N ALA A 68 -8.31 -3.78 5.49
CA ALA A 68 -7.96 -5.09 6.03
C ALA A 68 -9.11 -6.09 5.85
N SER A 69 -8.76 -7.38 5.71
CA SER A 69 -9.71 -8.44 5.40
C SER A 69 -9.16 -9.83 5.76
N ARG A 70 -10.05 -10.77 6.08
CA ARG A 70 -9.80 -12.20 5.96
C ARG A 70 -10.00 -12.67 4.52
N PHE A 71 -9.20 -12.10 3.62
CA PHE A 71 -9.20 -12.38 2.18
C PHE A 71 -7.77 -12.26 1.68
N PHE A 72 -7.34 -13.14 0.77
CA PHE A 72 -6.00 -13.08 0.20
C PHE A 72 -5.81 -11.82 -0.65
N ALA A 73 -4.71 -11.08 -0.41
CA ALA A 73 -4.29 -9.94 -1.23
C ALA A 73 -5.39 -8.86 -1.43
N VAL A 74 -6.07 -8.46 -0.35
CA VAL A 74 -7.15 -7.44 -0.40
C VAL A 74 -6.73 -6.14 -1.09
N GLY A 75 -5.43 -5.82 -1.03
CA GLY A 75 -4.86 -4.65 -1.67
C GLY A 75 -4.84 -4.69 -3.20
N SER A 76 -5.09 -5.83 -3.81
CA SER A 76 -5.23 -5.96 -5.27
C SER A 76 -6.65 -5.65 -5.77
N VAL A 77 -7.62 -5.56 -4.86
CA VAL A 77 -9.05 -5.47 -5.19
C VAL A 77 -9.65 -4.15 -4.74
N VAL A 78 -9.44 -3.79 -3.47
CA VAL A 78 -10.22 -2.74 -2.79
C VAL A 78 -9.74 -1.31 -3.04
N PRO A 79 -8.42 -0.98 -2.91
CA PRO A 79 -7.97 0.40 -2.86
C PRO A 79 -7.70 0.98 -4.25
N TRP A 80 -8.22 2.19 -4.48
CA TRP A 80 -7.99 3.01 -5.67
C TRP A 80 -7.80 4.47 -5.24
N ALA A 81 -6.81 5.15 -5.79
CA ALA A 81 -6.58 6.56 -5.52
C ALA A 81 -5.84 7.23 -6.67
N GLN A 82 -6.16 8.50 -6.90
CA GLN A 82 -5.53 9.37 -7.88
C GLN A 82 -5.28 10.74 -7.24
N ALA A 83 -4.03 11.20 -7.30
CA ALA A 83 -3.67 12.50 -6.75
C ALA A 83 -4.46 13.63 -7.42
N GLY A 84 -4.93 14.58 -6.60
CA GLY A 84 -5.73 15.71 -7.09
C GLY A 84 -7.19 15.38 -7.47
N VAL A 85 -7.60 14.09 -7.40
CA VAL A 85 -8.94 13.64 -7.81
C VAL A 85 -9.71 13.05 -6.63
N GLY A 86 -9.23 11.96 -6.05
CA GLY A 86 -9.95 11.29 -4.98
C GLY A 86 -9.39 9.92 -4.62
N ALA A 87 -10.11 9.24 -3.71
CA ALA A 87 -9.85 7.85 -3.33
C ALA A 87 -11.15 7.05 -3.23
N VAL A 88 -11.10 5.79 -3.65
CA VAL A 88 -12.22 4.85 -3.69
C VAL A 88 -11.81 3.54 -3.05
N ALA A 89 -12.69 2.99 -2.20
CA ALA A 89 -12.61 1.61 -1.72
C ALA A 89 -13.86 0.86 -2.18
N THR A 90 -13.70 -0.22 -2.94
CA THR A 90 -14.80 -1.11 -3.37
C THR A 90 -14.62 -2.49 -2.80
N GLN A 91 -15.63 -3.03 -2.10
CA GLN A 91 -15.51 -4.24 -1.30
C GLN A 91 -16.83 -5.02 -1.20
N ALA A 92 -16.94 -6.01 -0.30
CA ALA A 92 -17.98 -7.04 -0.22
C ALA A 92 -17.94 -7.95 -1.47
N PHE A 93 -19.04 -8.11 -2.20
CA PHE A 93 -18.94 -8.65 -3.56
C PHE A 93 -18.44 -7.51 -4.48
N ALA A 94 -17.14 -7.26 -4.43
CA ALA A 94 -16.53 -6.11 -5.06
C ALA A 94 -16.70 -6.10 -6.59
N ASN A 95 -17.29 -5.02 -7.10
CA ASN A 95 -17.12 -4.67 -8.51
C ASN A 95 -15.87 -3.78 -8.63
N THR A 96 -14.75 -4.36 -9.03
CA THR A 96 -13.47 -3.63 -9.12
C THR A 96 -13.49 -2.49 -10.12
N SER A 97 -14.42 -2.50 -11.09
CA SER A 97 -14.58 -1.37 -12.01
C SER A 97 -15.05 -0.09 -11.32
N PHE A 98 -15.62 -0.18 -10.12
CA PHE A 98 -16.02 1.00 -9.34
C PHE A 98 -14.84 1.86 -8.91
N GLY A 99 -13.64 1.25 -8.77
CA GLY A 99 -12.44 1.98 -8.42
C GLY A 99 -12.08 3.05 -9.45
N TRP A 100 -11.72 2.61 -10.67
CA TRP A 100 -11.31 3.53 -11.72
C TRP A 100 -12.47 4.38 -12.26
N ARG A 101 -13.70 3.82 -12.38
CA ARG A 101 -14.88 4.59 -12.79
C ARG A 101 -15.27 5.65 -11.76
N GLY A 102 -15.13 5.34 -10.47
CA GLY A 102 -15.38 6.32 -9.41
C GLY A 102 -14.43 7.50 -9.50
N LEU A 103 -13.15 7.25 -9.79
CA LEU A 103 -12.17 8.32 -10.01
C LEU A 103 -12.49 9.14 -11.28
N GLU A 104 -12.87 8.51 -12.40
CA GLU A 104 -13.30 9.22 -13.61
C GLU A 104 -14.54 10.11 -13.39
N LEU A 105 -15.49 9.65 -12.57
CA LEU A 105 -16.67 10.46 -12.23
C LEU A 105 -16.29 11.67 -11.36
N LEU A 106 -15.38 11.51 -10.39
CA LEU A 106 -14.84 12.63 -9.62
C LEU A 106 -14.07 13.62 -10.51
N GLU A 107 -13.24 13.13 -11.43
CA GLU A 107 -12.50 13.95 -12.39
C GLU A 107 -13.45 14.72 -13.36
N SER A 108 -14.67 14.22 -13.51
CA SER A 108 -15.76 14.88 -14.24
C SER A 108 -16.62 15.80 -13.37
N ASP A 109 -16.09 16.26 -12.24
CA ASP A 109 -16.73 17.21 -11.29
C ASP A 109 -18.00 16.67 -10.59
N LEU A 110 -18.25 15.34 -10.56
CA LEU A 110 -19.32 14.77 -9.77
C LEU A 110 -18.88 14.71 -8.29
N THR A 111 -19.82 14.98 -7.40
CA THR A 111 -19.64 14.75 -5.96
C THR A 111 -19.52 13.25 -5.67
N PRO A 112 -18.88 12.83 -4.55
CA PRO A 112 -18.83 11.43 -4.15
C PRO A 112 -20.21 10.75 -4.09
N GLN A 113 -21.25 11.44 -3.65
CA GLN A 113 -22.60 10.88 -3.61
C GLN A 113 -23.16 10.64 -5.02
N GLU A 114 -23.00 11.59 -5.93
CA GLU A 114 -23.43 11.42 -7.33
C GLU A 114 -22.65 10.29 -8.01
N ALA A 115 -21.34 10.16 -7.74
CA ALA A 115 -20.53 9.06 -8.24
C ALA A 115 -21.05 7.71 -7.73
N VAL A 116 -21.35 7.59 -6.43
CA VAL A 116 -21.99 6.39 -5.85
C VAL A 116 -23.30 6.09 -6.56
N ASP A 117 -24.19 7.07 -6.73
CA ASP A 117 -25.51 6.89 -7.34
C ASP A 117 -25.41 6.41 -8.80
N VAL A 118 -24.44 6.92 -9.56
CA VAL A 118 -24.18 6.48 -10.95
C VAL A 118 -23.67 5.06 -10.98
N LEU A 119 -22.69 4.72 -10.14
CA LEU A 119 -22.09 3.38 -10.08
C LEU A 119 -23.11 2.32 -9.69
N ILE A 120 -23.91 2.57 -8.65
CA ILE A 120 -24.91 1.64 -8.13
C ILE A 120 -26.07 1.46 -9.12
N ARG A 121 -26.53 2.54 -9.75
CA ARG A 121 -27.61 2.44 -10.76
C ARG A 121 -27.22 1.61 -11.98
N GLY A 122 -25.93 1.60 -12.32
CA GLY A 122 -25.41 0.87 -13.48
C GLY A 122 -24.89 -0.53 -13.16
N ASP A 123 -25.10 -1.05 -11.95
CA ASP A 123 -24.64 -2.39 -11.54
C ASP A 123 -25.79 -3.41 -11.57
N ASP A 124 -25.50 -4.63 -11.99
CA ASP A 124 -26.48 -5.71 -12.07
C ASP A 124 -26.87 -6.30 -10.71
N ASP A 125 -26.05 -6.09 -9.65
CA ASP A 125 -26.26 -6.64 -8.31
C ASP A 125 -25.90 -5.63 -7.21
N PRO A 126 -26.53 -4.43 -7.19
CA PRO A 126 -26.17 -3.36 -6.27
C PRO A 126 -26.39 -3.71 -4.80
N SER A 127 -27.33 -4.62 -4.51
CA SER A 127 -27.65 -5.02 -3.14
C SER A 127 -26.48 -5.67 -2.40
N ARG A 128 -25.48 -6.19 -3.12
CA ARG A 128 -24.32 -6.88 -2.57
C ARG A 128 -23.03 -6.05 -2.61
N ARG A 129 -23.09 -4.80 -3.10
CA ARG A 129 -21.91 -3.90 -3.20
C ARG A 129 -21.73 -3.09 -1.92
N GLN A 130 -20.46 -2.80 -1.63
CA GLN A 130 -20.11 -1.82 -0.59
C GLN A 130 -18.94 -0.99 -1.10
N LEU A 131 -19.04 0.34 -0.96
CA LEU A 131 -17.99 1.24 -1.39
C LEU A 131 -17.95 2.51 -0.53
N GLY A 132 -16.77 3.14 -0.48
CA GLY A 132 -16.55 4.46 0.08
C GLY A 132 -15.74 5.30 -0.89
N ILE A 133 -16.07 6.59 -0.99
CA ILE A 133 -15.43 7.57 -1.87
C ILE A 133 -15.14 8.85 -1.09
N VAL A 134 -13.95 9.42 -1.29
CA VAL A 134 -13.60 10.78 -0.88
C VAL A 134 -13.03 11.55 -2.06
N SER A 135 -13.45 12.78 -2.26
CA SER A 135 -12.92 13.66 -3.31
C SER A 135 -11.73 14.50 -2.84
N ALA A 136 -11.02 15.11 -3.78
CA ALA A 136 -9.92 16.03 -3.49
C ALA A 136 -10.39 17.32 -2.76
N GLU A 137 -11.69 17.66 -2.81
CA GLU A 137 -12.30 18.76 -2.08
C GLU A 137 -12.69 18.40 -0.64
N GLY A 138 -12.60 17.08 -0.27
CA GLY A 138 -12.92 16.60 1.07
C GLY A 138 -14.38 16.21 1.28
N LEU A 139 -15.18 16.17 0.21
CA LEU A 139 -16.51 15.56 0.25
C LEU A 139 -16.37 14.04 0.30
N SER A 140 -17.31 13.36 0.93
CA SER A 140 -17.27 11.90 1.07
C SER A 140 -18.65 11.27 0.99
N ALA A 141 -18.68 10.01 0.54
CA ALA A 141 -19.87 9.17 0.52
C ALA A 141 -19.53 7.71 0.81
N THR A 142 -20.47 6.96 1.37
CA THR A 142 -20.39 5.50 1.50
C THR A 142 -21.71 4.85 1.14
N TYR A 143 -21.63 3.63 0.61
CA TYR A 143 -22.78 2.80 0.27
C TYR A 143 -22.57 1.38 0.81
N SER A 144 -23.60 0.84 1.45
CA SER A 144 -23.68 -0.57 1.83
C SER A 144 -25.00 -1.13 1.33
N GLY A 145 -24.94 -2.08 0.42
CA GLY A 145 -26.12 -2.75 -0.13
C GLY A 145 -26.83 -3.60 0.91
N THR A 146 -28.12 -3.81 0.73
CA THR A 146 -29.00 -4.49 1.68
C THR A 146 -28.62 -5.95 1.93
N ASP A 147 -27.95 -6.60 0.97
CA ASP A 147 -27.53 -8.00 1.04
C ASP A 147 -26.03 -8.14 1.41
N CYS A 148 -25.39 -7.05 1.84
CA CYS A 148 -24.09 -7.15 2.49
C CYS A 148 -24.24 -7.95 3.80
N LEU A 149 -23.39 -8.95 3.99
CA LEU A 149 -23.48 -9.83 5.15
C LEU A 149 -23.18 -9.09 6.46
N SER A 150 -23.97 -9.40 7.48
CA SER A 150 -24.00 -8.72 8.77
C SER A 150 -22.75 -8.99 9.64
N TRP A 151 -22.25 -8.06 10.46
CA TRP A 151 -22.66 -6.65 10.49
C TRP A 151 -22.08 -5.89 9.29
N ALA A 152 -22.87 -5.04 8.64
CA ALA A 152 -22.41 -4.21 7.55
C ALA A 152 -22.92 -2.77 7.70
N GLY A 153 -22.10 -1.80 7.37
CA GLY A 153 -22.44 -0.38 7.43
C GLY A 153 -21.22 0.52 7.22
N GLY A 154 -21.42 1.82 7.36
CA GLY A 154 -20.37 2.81 7.19
C GLY A 154 -20.66 4.13 7.89
N ARG A 155 -19.65 5.00 7.90
CA ARG A 155 -19.69 6.37 8.46
C ARG A 155 -18.94 7.31 7.53
N THR A 156 -19.42 8.54 7.41
CA THR A 156 -18.77 9.60 6.63
C THR A 156 -18.62 10.85 7.45
N GLY A 157 -17.63 11.63 7.11
CA GLY A 157 -17.43 12.99 7.62
C GLY A 157 -16.55 13.77 6.65
N PRO A 158 -16.24 15.03 6.98
CA PRO A 158 -15.29 15.79 6.18
C PRO A 158 -13.96 15.04 6.03
N ASP A 159 -13.49 14.90 4.79
CA ASP A 159 -12.22 14.27 4.45
C ASP A 159 -12.13 12.75 4.66
N TYR A 160 -13.23 12.01 4.97
CA TYR A 160 -13.16 10.55 5.09
C TYR A 160 -14.49 9.84 4.86
N ALA A 161 -14.42 8.57 4.40
CA ALA A 161 -15.49 7.58 4.48
C ALA A 161 -14.93 6.25 5.00
N ILE A 162 -15.67 5.61 5.91
CA ILE A 162 -15.35 4.34 6.55
C ILE A 162 -16.49 3.38 6.29
N GLN A 163 -16.20 2.15 5.93
CA GLN A 163 -17.19 1.10 5.69
C GLN A 163 -16.64 -0.27 6.04
N GLY A 164 -17.54 -1.20 6.31
CA GLY A 164 -17.20 -2.58 6.53
C GLY A 164 -18.40 -3.53 6.45
N ASN A 165 -18.14 -4.80 6.24
CA ASN A 165 -19.11 -5.87 6.16
C ASN A 165 -18.55 -7.15 6.83
N ILE A 166 -19.44 -8.02 7.32
CA ILE A 166 -19.11 -9.21 8.11
C ILE A 166 -18.23 -8.86 9.32
N LEU A 167 -18.47 -7.71 9.92
CA LEU A 167 -17.71 -7.23 11.07
C LEU A 167 -18.25 -7.80 12.37
N ALA A 168 -17.44 -7.77 13.42
CA ALA A 168 -17.86 -8.11 14.78
C ALA A 168 -19.02 -7.21 15.27
N GLY A 169 -19.15 -5.99 14.75
CA GLY A 169 -20.23 -5.06 15.06
C GLY A 169 -19.94 -3.63 14.65
N GLU A 170 -20.88 -2.73 14.92
CA GLU A 170 -20.75 -1.29 14.66
C GLU A 170 -19.52 -0.65 15.36
N ALA A 171 -19.10 -1.22 16.50
CA ALA A 171 -17.95 -0.74 17.25
C ALA A 171 -16.66 -0.68 16.41
N VAL A 172 -16.55 -1.51 15.37
CA VAL A 172 -15.40 -1.53 14.45
C VAL A 172 -15.29 -0.19 13.71
N VAL A 173 -16.32 0.21 12.97
CA VAL A 173 -16.32 1.46 12.22
C VAL A 173 -16.29 2.69 13.12
N ALA A 174 -16.94 2.64 14.29
CA ALA A 174 -16.87 3.70 15.28
C ALA A 174 -15.48 3.87 15.91
N GLY A 175 -14.80 2.75 16.16
CA GLY A 175 -13.41 2.74 16.62
C GLY A 175 -12.45 3.31 15.58
N MET A 176 -12.60 2.92 14.32
CA MET A 176 -11.83 3.45 13.19
C MET A 176 -11.99 4.96 13.06
N GLU A 177 -13.23 5.45 13.08
CA GLU A 177 -13.54 6.90 12.98
C GLU A 177 -12.86 7.69 14.10
N ARG A 178 -13.05 7.28 15.35
CA ARG A 178 -12.44 7.93 16.50
C ARG A 178 -10.91 7.95 16.37
N ALA A 179 -10.28 6.84 16.08
CA ALA A 179 -8.83 6.77 15.93
C ALA A 179 -8.32 7.66 14.79
N PHE A 180 -9.01 7.67 13.65
CA PHE A 180 -8.66 8.54 12.52
C PHE A 180 -8.69 10.02 12.88
N LEU A 181 -9.72 10.45 13.62
CA LEU A 181 -9.91 11.86 14.03
C LEU A 181 -8.97 12.30 15.16
N GLU A 182 -8.66 11.41 16.10
CA GLU A 182 -7.86 11.73 17.29
C GLU A 182 -6.34 11.60 17.04
N THR A 183 -5.92 10.75 16.09
CA THR A 183 -4.51 10.52 15.79
C THR A 183 -3.90 11.74 15.10
N ARG A 184 -2.75 12.18 15.62
CA ARG A 184 -1.92 13.23 15.01
C ARG A 184 -0.81 12.57 14.19
N GLY A 185 -0.43 13.19 13.07
CA GLY A 185 0.62 12.72 12.19
C GLY A 185 0.23 12.80 10.73
N THR A 186 0.95 12.11 9.86
CA THR A 186 0.69 12.01 8.43
C THR A 186 -0.63 11.27 8.15
N LEU A 187 -1.18 11.45 6.94
CA LEU A 187 -2.37 10.70 6.52
C LEU A 187 -2.16 9.19 6.68
N ALA A 188 -0.98 8.68 6.33
CA ALA A 188 -0.65 7.27 6.46
C ALA A 188 -0.70 6.76 7.90
N GLU A 189 -0.18 7.52 8.88
CA GLU A 189 -0.24 7.18 10.30
C GLU A 189 -1.68 7.18 10.82
N ARG A 190 -2.50 8.13 10.40
CA ARG A 190 -3.92 8.22 10.75
C ARG A 190 -4.74 7.06 10.16
N LEU A 191 -4.48 6.71 8.90
CA LEU A 191 -5.11 5.56 8.22
C LEU A 191 -4.73 4.23 8.90
N TYR A 192 -3.47 4.06 9.27
CA TYR A 192 -3.00 2.88 9.99
C TYR A 192 -3.65 2.76 11.37
N ALA A 193 -3.69 3.87 12.14
CA ALA A 193 -4.33 3.90 13.44
C ALA A 193 -5.82 3.54 13.37
N ALA A 194 -6.52 3.96 12.30
CA ALA A 194 -7.90 3.57 12.07
C ALA A 194 -8.04 2.05 11.88
N LEU A 195 -7.17 1.42 11.07
CA LEU A 195 -7.20 -0.03 10.89
C LEU A 195 -6.89 -0.79 12.20
N GLU A 196 -5.89 -0.35 12.97
CA GLU A 196 -5.56 -0.97 14.27
C GLU A 196 -6.73 -0.87 15.25
N ALA A 197 -7.39 0.28 15.32
CA ALA A 197 -8.55 0.47 16.17
C ALA A 197 -9.75 -0.40 15.73
N GLY A 198 -9.96 -0.56 14.42
CA GLY A 198 -10.96 -1.45 13.88
C GLY A 198 -10.72 -2.91 14.27
N GLU A 199 -9.48 -3.39 14.11
CA GLU A 199 -9.08 -4.74 14.56
C GLU A 199 -9.25 -4.90 16.07
N GLY A 200 -8.80 -3.91 16.85
CA GLY A 200 -8.96 -3.90 18.31
C GLY A 200 -10.42 -3.94 18.79
N ALA A 201 -11.36 -3.49 17.96
CA ALA A 201 -12.81 -3.54 18.22
C ALA A 201 -13.47 -4.86 17.72
N GLY A 202 -12.68 -5.81 17.23
CA GLY A 202 -13.12 -7.12 16.78
C GLY A 202 -13.01 -7.38 15.27
N GLY A 203 -12.76 -6.34 14.46
CA GLY A 203 -12.44 -6.42 13.04
C GLY A 203 -13.40 -7.27 12.20
N ASP A 204 -12.82 -8.00 11.26
CA ASP A 204 -13.48 -9.04 10.48
C ASP A 204 -13.84 -10.23 11.39
N SER A 205 -15.11 -10.58 11.49
CA SER A 205 -15.59 -11.65 12.39
C SER A 205 -14.99 -13.04 12.10
N ARG A 206 -14.42 -13.24 10.93
CA ARG A 206 -13.73 -14.48 10.52
C ARG A 206 -12.26 -14.50 10.92
N GLY A 207 -11.70 -13.36 11.34
CA GLY A 207 -10.28 -13.16 11.65
C GLY A 207 -9.58 -12.28 10.62
N LYS A 208 -8.25 -12.35 10.55
CA LYS A 208 -7.36 -11.48 9.75
C LYS A 208 -6.47 -12.28 8.82
N GLN A 209 -6.10 -11.72 7.67
CA GLN A 209 -5.20 -12.35 6.70
C GLN A 209 -4.36 -11.34 5.92
N SER A 210 -4.97 -10.28 5.40
CA SER A 210 -4.29 -9.28 4.58
C SER A 210 -4.63 -7.86 5.00
N ALA A 211 -3.74 -6.91 4.71
CA ALA A 211 -3.95 -5.50 4.96
C ALA A 211 -3.13 -4.65 3.97
N THR A 212 -3.64 -3.47 3.64
CA THR A 212 -3.01 -2.58 2.67
C THR A 212 -3.18 -1.13 3.06
N LEU A 213 -2.18 -0.32 2.73
CA LEU A 213 -2.20 1.13 2.86
C LEU A 213 -1.62 1.76 1.60
N LEU A 214 -2.44 2.57 0.94
CA LEU A 214 -2.10 3.34 -0.24
C LEU A 214 -2.27 4.83 0.07
N VAL A 215 -1.25 5.65 -0.20
CA VAL A 215 -1.33 7.11 -0.17
C VAL A 215 -0.75 7.66 -1.46
N VAL A 216 -1.48 8.57 -2.08
CA VAL A 216 -1.06 9.28 -3.29
C VAL A 216 -0.98 10.79 -3.03
N ARG A 217 0.00 11.43 -3.65
CA ARG A 217 0.21 12.87 -3.70
C ARG A 217 0.97 13.19 -4.98
N GLU A 218 0.66 14.30 -5.62
CA GLU A 218 1.30 14.73 -6.87
C GLU A 218 2.83 14.69 -6.76
N GLY A 219 3.47 13.96 -7.67
CA GLY A 219 4.91 13.83 -7.78
C GLY A 219 5.61 13.20 -6.56
N ALA A 220 4.89 12.52 -5.66
CA ALA A 220 5.48 11.98 -4.43
C ALA A 220 6.21 10.64 -4.60
N GLY A 221 6.01 9.96 -5.71
CA GLY A 221 6.70 8.70 -5.97
C GLY A 221 8.17 8.89 -6.29
N TYR A 222 8.90 7.78 -6.40
CA TYR A 222 10.34 7.79 -6.61
C TYR A 222 10.77 8.70 -7.77
N GLY A 223 11.64 9.66 -7.48
CA GLY A 223 12.13 10.64 -8.44
C GLY A 223 11.09 11.66 -8.93
N GLY A 224 9.87 11.67 -8.39
CA GLY A 224 8.79 12.56 -8.83
C GLY A 224 8.07 12.09 -10.10
N TYR A 225 8.28 10.84 -10.54
CA TYR A 225 7.70 10.31 -11.79
C TYR A 225 6.33 9.63 -11.62
N THR A 226 5.91 9.40 -10.39
CA THR A 226 4.60 8.85 -10.05
C THR A 226 4.02 9.56 -8.83
N ASP A 227 2.73 9.39 -8.58
CA ASP A 227 2.03 10.02 -7.46
C ASP A 227 1.96 9.12 -6.22
N ARG A 228 2.47 7.88 -6.27
CA ARG A 228 2.43 6.95 -5.15
C ARG A 228 3.46 7.31 -4.08
N ALA A 229 3.00 7.98 -3.02
CA ALA A 229 3.81 8.29 -1.86
C ALA A 229 4.08 7.03 -1.02
N ILE A 230 3.03 6.25 -0.75
CA ILE A 230 3.09 4.98 -0.01
C ILE A 230 2.18 3.97 -0.72
N ASP A 231 2.69 2.77 -0.99
CA ASP A 231 1.94 1.61 -1.47
C ASP A 231 2.53 0.37 -0.81
N ILE A 232 1.95 -0.04 0.31
CA ILE A 232 2.41 -1.18 1.10
C ILE A 232 1.28 -2.18 1.28
N ARG A 233 1.61 -3.48 1.07
CA ARG A 233 0.64 -4.57 1.06
C ARG A 233 1.15 -5.76 1.84
N ILE A 234 0.28 -6.30 2.65
CA ILE A 234 0.45 -7.59 3.28
C ILE A 234 -0.60 -8.50 2.65
N ASP A 235 -0.19 -9.33 1.72
CA ASP A 235 -1.10 -10.15 0.93
C ASP A 235 -1.59 -11.39 1.70
N ASP A 236 -0.73 -11.97 2.55
CA ASP A 236 -1.05 -13.09 3.42
C ASP A 236 -0.12 -13.14 4.63
N HIS A 237 -0.65 -12.99 5.84
CA HIS A 237 0.13 -13.06 7.08
C HIS A 237 -0.76 -13.33 8.29
N ALA A 238 -0.27 -14.06 9.28
CA ALA A 238 -1.00 -14.33 10.52
C ALA A 238 -1.23 -13.07 11.37
N GLU A 239 -0.31 -12.09 11.30
CA GLU A 239 -0.36 -10.80 12.01
C GLU A 239 -0.21 -9.64 11.01
N PRO A 240 -1.19 -9.40 10.10
CA PRO A 240 -1.03 -8.45 9.00
C PRO A 240 -0.89 -7.01 9.48
N PHE A 241 -1.56 -6.62 10.57
CA PHE A 241 -1.46 -5.26 11.13
C PHE A 241 -0.08 -4.97 11.70
N LYS A 242 0.51 -5.90 12.44
CA LYS A 242 1.86 -5.75 12.98
C LYS A 242 2.90 -5.59 11.87
N GLU A 243 2.76 -6.39 10.82
CA GLU A 243 3.66 -6.33 9.67
C GLU A 243 3.42 -5.06 8.84
N LEU A 244 2.17 -4.65 8.63
CA LEU A 244 1.83 -3.38 7.98
C LEU A 244 2.45 -2.19 8.73
N GLY A 245 2.36 -2.16 10.07
CA GLY A 245 2.98 -1.11 10.89
C GLY A 245 4.50 -1.10 10.80
N ARG A 246 5.14 -2.27 10.70
CA ARG A 246 6.58 -2.37 10.44
C ARG A 246 6.95 -1.79 9.08
N LEU A 247 6.21 -2.13 8.03
CA LEU A 247 6.44 -1.61 6.68
C LEU A 247 6.10 -0.12 6.58
N LEU A 248 5.07 0.35 7.29
CA LEU A 248 4.73 1.77 7.34
C LEU A 248 5.90 2.60 7.89
N ARG A 249 6.55 2.16 8.97
CA ARG A 249 7.74 2.87 9.49
C ARG A 249 8.85 2.97 8.44
N LEU A 250 9.12 1.91 7.69
CA LEU A 250 10.10 1.94 6.60
C LEU A 250 9.66 2.87 5.47
N ALA A 251 8.38 2.86 5.11
CA ALA A 251 7.84 3.73 4.06
C ALA A 251 7.94 5.21 4.44
N LEU A 252 7.65 5.56 5.71
CA LEU A 252 7.78 6.93 6.22
C LEU A 252 9.24 7.41 6.22
N VAL A 253 10.18 6.54 6.59
CA VAL A 253 11.62 6.83 6.47
C VAL A 253 11.98 7.14 5.02
N ASN A 254 11.57 6.28 4.08
CA ASN A 254 11.88 6.44 2.66
C ASN A 254 11.23 7.70 2.05
N ASP A 255 9.99 8.01 2.38
CA ASP A 255 9.31 9.22 1.88
C ASP A 255 10.04 10.49 2.33
N ALA A 256 10.33 10.60 3.64
CA ALA A 256 11.05 11.73 4.19
C ALA A 256 12.48 11.84 3.61
N TRP A 257 13.17 10.72 3.46
CA TRP A 257 14.52 10.66 2.92
C TRP A 257 14.56 11.07 1.44
N ASN A 258 13.70 10.50 0.61
CA ASN A 258 13.60 10.87 -0.81
C ASN A 258 13.25 12.35 -1.00
N LYS A 259 12.39 12.90 -0.17
CA LYS A 259 12.02 14.31 -0.22
C LYS A 259 13.20 15.22 0.16
N ALA A 260 13.97 14.84 1.19
CA ALA A 260 15.18 15.54 1.58
C ALA A 260 16.19 15.58 0.42
N TRP A 261 16.47 14.43 -0.20
CA TRP A 261 17.41 14.34 -1.32
C TRP A 261 16.91 15.05 -2.57
N THR A 262 15.63 14.98 -2.89
CA THR A 262 15.06 15.73 -4.02
C THR A 262 15.27 17.22 -3.84
N LEU A 263 15.04 17.77 -2.66
CA LEU A 263 15.28 19.18 -2.35
C LEU A 263 16.79 19.52 -2.34
N PHE A 264 17.64 18.61 -1.84
CA PHE A 264 19.08 18.77 -1.85
C PHE A 264 19.64 18.88 -3.27
N THR A 265 19.24 18.01 -4.19
CA THR A 265 19.67 18.06 -5.60
C THR A 265 19.19 19.33 -6.31
N GLN A 266 18.08 19.94 -5.86
CA GLN A 266 17.59 21.23 -6.30
C GLN A 266 18.31 22.42 -5.62
N LYS A 267 19.31 22.17 -4.77
CA LYS A 267 20.04 23.17 -3.95
C LYS A 267 19.15 23.94 -2.97
N LYS A 268 18.01 23.37 -2.59
CA LYS A 268 17.07 23.91 -1.60
C LYS A 268 17.40 23.40 -0.19
N PHE A 269 18.63 23.58 0.26
CA PHE A 269 19.19 22.96 1.46
C PHE A 269 18.40 23.23 2.74
N GLN A 270 17.95 24.46 2.94
CA GLN A 270 17.13 24.84 4.10
C GLN A 270 15.76 24.15 4.12
N GLN A 271 15.21 23.83 2.94
CA GLN A 271 13.98 23.09 2.83
C GLN A 271 14.20 21.58 2.96
N ALA A 272 15.35 21.06 2.54
CA ALA A 272 15.72 19.65 2.69
C ALA A 272 15.94 19.24 4.16
N LEU A 273 16.50 20.13 4.97
CA LEU A 273 16.93 19.87 6.34
C LEU A 273 15.82 19.29 7.25
N PRO A 274 14.63 19.88 7.37
CA PRO A 274 13.59 19.33 8.24
C PRO A 274 13.13 17.93 7.83
N HIS A 275 13.17 17.59 6.54
CA HIS A 275 12.84 16.25 6.05
C HIS A 275 13.92 15.23 6.44
N MET A 276 15.21 15.62 6.35
CA MET A 276 16.30 14.74 6.74
C MET A 276 16.38 14.57 8.26
N GLU A 277 16.10 15.61 9.03
CA GLU A 277 15.96 15.51 10.48
C GLU A 277 14.83 14.54 10.87
N ARG A 278 13.67 14.65 10.21
CA ARG A 278 12.56 13.71 10.40
C ARG A 278 12.97 12.27 10.03
N THR A 279 13.74 12.08 8.96
CA THR A 279 14.28 10.76 8.59
C THR A 279 15.15 10.18 9.70
N ALA A 280 16.03 10.99 10.28
CA ALA A 280 16.91 10.57 11.38
C ALA A 280 16.16 10.31 12.70
N GLU A 281 15.05 11.00 12.96
CA GLU A 281 14.15 10.69 14.08
C GLU A 281 13.46 9.33 13.92
N LEU A 282 13.02 9.02 12.69
CA LEU A 282 12.35 7.76 12.37
C LEU A 282 13.32 6.57 12.34
N ALA A 283 14.60 6.80 12.01
CA ALA A 283 15.64 5.79 11.89
C ALA A 283 16.94 6.21 12.61
N PRO A 284 16.93 6.40 13.94
CA PRO A 284 18.04 7.03 14.68
C PRO A 284 19.33 6.21 14.73
N GLU A 285 19.27 4.92 14.40
CA GLU A 285 20.40 3.99 14.36
C GLU A 285 20.77 3.53 12.96
N HIS A 286 20.28 4.23 11.92
CA HIS A 286 20.61 3.93 10.52
C HIS A 286 21.82 4.79 10.11
N ALA A 287 22.98 4.14 9.93
CA ALA A 287 24.23 4.85 9.68
C ALA A 287 24.17 5.77 8.45
N GLU A 288 23.62 5.28 7.32
CA GLU A 288 23.52 6.03 6.08
C GLU A 288 22.58 7.23 6.20
N VAL A 289 21.48 7.11 6.96
CA VAL A 289 20.59 8.24 7.28
C VAL A 289 21.32 9.33 8.05
N LEU A 290 22.12 8.95 9.05
CA LEU A 290 22.92 9.91 9.82
C LEU A 290 24.04 10.52 9.02
N TYR A 291 24.61 9.77 8.08
CA TYR A 291 25.59 10.29 7.12
C TYR A 291 24.97 11.37 6.23
N ASP A 292 23.83 11.08 5.64
CA ASP A 292 23.10 12.02 4.78
C ASP A 292 22.60 13.23 5.56
N LEU A 293 22.26 13.06 6.85
CA LEU A 293 21.94 14.18 7.73
C LEU A 293 23.17 15.11 7.92
N ALA A 294 24.38 14.54 8.03
CA ALA A 294 25.59 15.33 8.11
C ALA A 294 25.83 16.15 6.81
N VAL A 295 25.67 15.52 5.67
CA VAL A 295 25.79 16.18 4.35
C VAL A 295 24.78 17.33 4.22
N ILE A 296 23.50 17.07 4.51
CA ILE A 296 22.45 18.09 4.35
C ILE A 296 22.60 19.23 5.39
N ARG A 297 23.01 18.91 6.64
CA ARG A 297 23.32 19.93 7.65
C ARG A 297 24.46 20.84 7.21
N LEU A 298 25.54 20.25 6.69
CA LEU A 298 26.68 21.02 6.20
C LEU A 298 26.27 21.95 5.05
N ALA A 299 25.56 21.42 4.06
CA ALA A 299 25.07 22.22 2.94
C ALA A 299 24.11 23.36 3.38
N ALA A 300 23.36 23.14 4.49
CA ALA A 300 22.52 24.16 5.09
C ALA A 300 23.28 25.14 6.00
N GLY A 301 24.65 25.03 6.10
CA GLY A 301 25.50 25.93 6.90
C GLY A 301 25.64 25.55 8.38
N HIS A 302 25.25 24.35 8.77
CA HIS A 302 25.28 23.86 10.15
C HIS A 302 26.48 22.91 10.38
N GLY A 303 27.73 23.41 10.28
CA GLY A 303 28.96 22.61 10.33
C GLY A 303 29.12 21.76 11.60
N LYS A 304 28.94 22.35 12.81
CA LYS A 304 29.06 21.59 14.04
C LYS A 304 28.00 20.49 14.20
N PRO A 305 26.68 20.72 13.98
CA PRO A 305 25.69 19.67 13.96
C PRO A 305 25.94 18.61 12.88
N ALA A 306 26.60 18.96 11.76
CA ALA A 306 27.01 18.01 10.72
C ALA A 306 28.05 17.03 11.26
N LEU A 307 29.11 17.53 11.94
CA LEU A 307 30.13 16.68 12.59
C LEU A 307 29.52 15.72 13.62
N GLU A 308 28.60 16.19 14.45
CA GLU A 308 27.90 15.35 15.43
C GLU A 308 27.11 14.21 14.76
N ALA A 309 26.42 14.48 13.65
CA ALA A 309 25.70 13.47 12.89
C ALA A 309 26.66 12.48 12.21
N LEU A 310 27.76 12.98 11.64
CA LEU A 310 28.78 12.16 10.99
C LEU A 310 29.45 11.23 12.02
N GLU A 311 29.84 11.73 13.19
CA GLU A 311 30.42 10.92 14.25
C GLU A 311 29.50 9.74 14.66
N ARG A 312 28.21 10.01 14.84
CA ARG A 312 27.22 8.96 15.13
C ARG A 312 27.15 7.94 14.01
N SER A 313 27.12 8.38 12.75
CA SER A 313 27.10 7.52 11.57
C SER A 313 28.32 6.59 11.56
N LEU A 314 29.53 7.16 11.70
CA LEU A 314 30.79 6.41 11.65
C LEU A 314 30.96 5.45 12.84
N ASN A 315 30.40 5.77 13.99
CA ASN A 315 30.37 4.86 15.16
C ASN A 315 29.50 3.63 14.91
N ILE A 316 28.37 3.79 14.18
CA ILE A 316 27.47 2.69 13.82
C ILE A 316 28.10 1.86 12.68
N ASN A 317 28.61 2.52 11.64
CA ASN A 317 29.20 1.87 10.48
C ASN A 317 30.58 2.46 10.15
N PRO A 318 31.68 1.94 10.74
CA PRO A 318 33.03 2.45 10.48
C PRO A 318 33.50 2.37 9.03
N LYS A 319 32.86 1.54 8.18
CA LYS A 319 33.19 1.44 6.76
C LYS A 319 32.92 2.74 5.99
N LEU A 320 32.01 3.58 6.48
CA LEU A 320 31.69 4.88 5.90
C LEU A 320 32.82 5.90 6.03
N LYS A 321 33.86 5.67 6.86
CA LYS A 321 35.06 6.51 6.95
C LYS A 321 35.74 6.68 5.59
N THR A 322 35.87 5.60 4.83
CA THR A 322 36.47 5.65 3.48
C THR A 322 35.64 6.50 2.53
N GLN A 323 34.32 6.41 2.59
CA GLN A 323 33.43 7.27 1.83
C GLN A 323 33.60 8.74 2.25
N ALA A 324 33.52 9.03 3.55
CA ALA A 324 33.60 10.39 4.07
C ALA A 324 34.91 11.11 3.70
N SER A 325 36.03 10.39 3.64
CA SER A 325 37.33 10.98 3.28
C SER A 325 37.39 11.51 1.84
N GLY A 326 36.59 10.92 0.92
CA GLY A 326 36.57 11.29 -0.51
C GLY A 326 35.31 12.04 -0.94
N ASP A 327 34.34 12.24 -0.04
CA ASP A 327 33.05 12.84 -0.36
C ASP A 327 33.18 14.36 -0.57
N GLU A 328 32.81 14.83 -1.78
CA GLU A 328 32.84 16.24 -2.11
C GLU A 328 31.74 17.05 -1.38
N ASP A 329 30.64 16.43 -1.01
CA ASP A 329 29.58 17.08 -0.25
C ASP A 329 30.02 17.38 1.20
N LEU A 330 31.08 16.72 1.70
CA LEU A 330 31.73 16.98 2.99
C LEU A 330 33.00 17.84 2.88
N ALA A 331 33.34 18.34 1.68
CA ALA A 331 34.58 19.12 1.46
C ALA A 331 34.74 20.32 2.39
N GLY A 332 33.64 20.95 2.79
CA GLY A 332 33.64 22.07 3.74
C GLY A 332 34.09 21.72 5.17
N LEU A 333 34.27 20.44 5.50
CA LEU A 333 34.79 19.96 6.80
C LEU A 333 36.25 19.52 6.74
N ARG A 334 36.90 19.45 5.57
CA ARG A 334 38.23 18.86 5.43
C ARG A 334 39.33 19.53 6.27
N ASP A 335 39.19 20.84 6.51
CA ASP A 335 40.14 21.61 7.34
C ASP A 335 39.77 21.59 8.84
N ASP A 336 38.70 20.91 9.23
CA ASP A 336 38.28 20.80 10.63
C ASP A 336 39.03 19.66 11.33
N PRO A 337 39.77 19.93 12.45
CA PRO A 337 40.53 18.91 13.15
C PRO A 337 39.67 17.76 13.67
N GLU A 338 38.40 18.00 13.95
CA GLU A 338 37.47 16.95 14.41
C GLU A 338 37.08 16.02 13.26
N PHE A 339 36.85 16.56 12.07
CA PHE A 339 36.62 15.75 10.87
C PHE A 339 37.82 14.85 10.57
N GLU A 340 39.04 15.42 10.60
CA GLU A 340 40.27 14.62 10.42
C GLU A 340 40.37 13.48 11.44
N ARG A 341 39.99 13.74 12.68
CA ARG A 341 39.97 12.72 13.74
C ARG A 341 38.99 11.60 13.44
N LEU A 342 37.77 11.94 12.97
CA LEU A 342 36.69 11.01 12.70
C LEU A 342 37.01 10.05 11.55
N ILE A 343 37.64 10.53 10.48
CA ILE A 343 37.93 9.74 9.28
C ILE A 343 39.22 8.89 9.39
N ARG A 344 40.05 9.10 10.40
CA ARG A 344 41.25 8.28 10.62
C ARG A 344 40.88 6.79 10.68
N PRO A 345 41.68 5.90 10.06
CA PRO A 345 41.45 4.47 10.03
C PRO A 345 41.28 3.82 11.41
#